data_2131ebbe108f8a6c838fcd48ad15bc41
#
_entry.id   2131ebbe108f8a6c838fcd48ad15bc41
#
_cell.length_a   1.000
_cell.length_b   1.000
_cell.length_c   1.000
_cell.angle_alpha   90.00
_cell.angle_beta   90.00
_cell.angle_gamma   90.00
#
_symmetry.space_group_name_H-M   'P 1'
#
loop_
_entity.id
_entity.type
_entity.pdbx_description
1 polymer ?
#
loop_
_entity_poly.entity_id
_entity_poly.type
_entity_poly.pdbx_seq_one_letter_code
_entity_poly.pdbx_strand_id
1 'polypeptide(L)'
;MESDSGNQDVDVALIGSGVMSANLGALLKSLDPGLRIELFEVTGELARESSNGWNNAGTGHAGICELSYTPDRGEDGRVKVAKAIEIFEQFEKTKQFWAHAVREGMIDRPGDFINQVPHVSFVYGREQVDFLKSRHEGMTAHPFFADMEYTEDREVIRQWTPLLVEGREDMPVAATRMQAGTDVDFGELSRKLIHWLGRQDGCAFHLGHRVTDLNRCPDGWELTVRDLEGGRTLKRKASFVFIGAGGGSLPLLQKAGVPEIRGYGGFPIGGQWLVCEKPEIVARHEAKVYGLSPGAAPTMAVPHLDSRFLEGRKALLFGPYAAWTTKFLHRGGSFWDLPSSIKPHNWLTLLKVGIGNLPLVGYLVQQGLQSMNTRLEELRNFYPDAKAGDWKLIDAGIRVQAIKKEDGDAGIVHFGTEVVTSSDKSVSALLGASPGASVCVDIVLEVAEKCFPELLGGKIAREKLEAMIPTHGIDLVSMADPEVIEQYRKWSRSAEEALGLSEG
;
A
#
# COMPACT_ATOMS: atom_id res chain seq x y z
N MET A 1 42.60 -18.58 -3.72
CA MET A 1 41.80 -18.99 -4.90
C MET A 1 40.35 -18.84 -4.45
N GLU A 2 39.86 -17.61 -4.51
CA GLU A 2 38.43 -17.35 -4.32
C GLU A 2 37.74 -17.81 -5.59
N SER A 3 36.83 -18.75 -5.44
CA SER A 3 36.02 -19.27 -6.53
C SER A 3 35.15 -18.11 -7.07
N ASP A 4 35.36 -17.82 -8.36
CA ASP A 4 34.56 -16.93 -9.17
C ASP A 4 33.12 -17.53 -9.28
N SER A 5 32.29 -17.40 -8.20
CA SER A 5 30.87 -17.77 -8.18
C SER A 5 30.00 -16.66 -8.80
N GLY A 6 30.59 -15.77 -9.58
CA GLY A 6 30.05 -14.46 -9.90
C GLY A 6 29.30 -14.29 -11.22
N ASN A 7 28.96 -15.33 -11.96
CA ASN A 7 28.33 -15.13 -13.28
C ASN A 7 27.28 -16.19 -13.66
N GLN A 8 26.50 -16.66 -12.69
CA GLN A 8 25.31 -17.45 -13.06
C GLN A 8 24.13 -16.49 -13.32
N ASP A 9 23.52 -16.64 -14.49
CA ASP A 9 22.28 -15.95 -14.84
C ASP A 9 21.20 -16.34 -13.83
N VAL A 10 20.35 -15.39 -13.41
CA VAL A 10 19.25 -15.64 -12.49
C VAL A 10 17.93 -15.73 -13.25
N ASP A 11 16.96 -16.43 -12.68
CA ASP A 11 15.64 -16.56 -13.30
C ASP A 11 14.83 -15.27 -13.08
N VAL A 12 14.95 -14.69 -11.87
CA VAL A 12 14.20 -13.49 -11.46
C VAL A 12 15.13 -12.48 -10.80
N ALA A 13 15.12 -11.24 -11.29
CA ALA A 13 15.71 -10.11 -10.60
C ALA A 13 14.61 -9.20 -10.01
N LEU A 14 14.68 -8.93 -8.71
CA LEU A 14 13.79 -8.02 -8.00
C LEU A 14 14.54 -6.71 -7.72
N ILE A 15 13.99 -5.57 -8.15
CA ILE A 15 14.62 -4.25 -7.94
C ILE A 15 13.81 -3.47 -6.90
N GLY A 16 14.43 -3.21 -5.75
CA GLY A 16 13.81 -2.62 -4.57
C GLY A 16 13.29 -3.66 -3.58
N SER A 17 13.41 -3.36 -2.30
CA SER A 17 13.08 -4.27 -1.18
C SER A 17 11.72 -3.96 -0.53
N GLY A 18 10.83 -3.30 -1.26
CA GLY A 18 9.49 -2.98 -0.79
C GLY A 18 8.56 -4.20 -0.71
N VAL A 19 7.37 -3.99 -0.15
CA VAL A 19 6.36 -5.02 0.10
C VAL A 19 5.98 -5.82 -1.14
N MET A 20 6.02 -5.22 -2.33
CA MET A 20 5.71 -5.92 -3.59
C MET A 20 6.78 -6.93 -3.95
N SER A 21 8.05 -6.54 -3.97
CA SER A 21 9.16 -7.45 -4.26
C SER A 21 9.26 -8.56 -3.22
N ALA A 22 9.01 -8.24 -1.94
CA ALA A 22 9.03 -9.22 -0.85
C ALA A 22 7.96 -10.30 -1.03
N ASN A 23 6.70 -9.90 -1.30
CA ASN A 23 5.60 -10.84 -1.52
C ASN A 23 5.76 -11.61 -2.84
N LEU A 24 6.17 -10.95 -3.93
CA LEU A 24 6.40 -11.63 -5.21
C LEU A 24 7.52 -12.68 -5.10
N GLY A 25 8.64 -12.33 -4.49
CA GLY A 25 9.76 -13.26 -4.28
C GLY A 25 9.36 -14.46 -3.43
N ALA A 26 8.61 -14.22 -2.34
CA ALA A 26 8.10 -15.28 -1.48
C ALA A 26 7.08 -16.18 -2.22
N LEU A 27 6.15 -15.61 -2.96
CA LEU A 27 5.16 -16.34 -3.74
C LEU A 27 5.82 -17.24 -4.80
N LEU A 28 6.69 -16.65 -5.64
CA LEU A 28 7.37 -17.39 -6.71
C LEU A 28 8.23 -18.53 -6.16
N LYS A 29 9.00 -18.27 -5.10
CA LYS A 29 9.86 -19.28 -4.47
C LYS A 29 9.06 -20.41 -3.82
N SER A 30 7.87 -20.12 -3.29
CA SER A 30 6.95 -21.13 -2.74
C SER A 30 6.35 -22.01 -3.85
N LEU A 31 6.02 -21.41 -4.98
CA LEU A 31 5.48 -22.13 -6.14
C LEU A 31 6.56 -23.02 -6.76
N ASP A 32 7.74 -22.49 -7.01
CA ASP A 32 8.89 -23.23 -7.55
C ASP A 32 10.16 -23.00 -6.70
N PRO A 33 10.48 -23.95 -5.82
CA PRO A 33 11.72 -23.90 -5.02
C PRO A 33 13.01 -23.89 -5.83
N GLY A 34 12.97 -24.27 -7.11
CA GLY A 34 14.14 -24.28 -8.01
C GLY A 34 14.53 -22.90 -8.55
N LEU A 35 13.65 -21.91 -8.47
CA LEU A 35 13.92 -20.56 -8.99
C LEU A 35 15.10 -19.88 -8.29
N ARG A 36 15.96 -19.28 -9.11
CA ARG A 36 17.08 -18.43 -8.64
C ARG A 36 16.64 -16.98 -8.67
N ILE A 37 16.64 -16.35 -7.49
CA ILE A 37 16.10 -14.99 -7.31
C ILE A 37 17.17 -14.10 -6.69
N GLU A 38 17.52 -12.99 -7.35
CA GLU A 38 18.36 -11.94 -6.77
C GLU A 38 17.57 -10.65 -6.56
N LEU A 39 17.74 -10.05 -5.38
CA LEU A 39 17.13 -8.76 -5.05
C LEU A 39 18.21 -7.69 -4.88
N PHE A 40 17.99 -6.52 -5.49
CA PHE A 40 18.89 -5.37 -5.41
C PHE A 40 18.19 -4.20 -4.73
N GLU A 41 18.74 -3.75 -3.62
CA GLU A 41 18.26 -2.60 -2.85
C GLU A 41 19.29 -1.48 -2.83
N VAL A 42 18.87 -0.27 -3.17
CA VAL A 42 19.76 0.90 -3.26
C VAL A 42 20.22 1.41 -1.91
N THR A 43 19.42 1.21 -0.88
CA THR A 43 19.74 1.64 0.50
C THR A 43 20.55 0.57 1.25
N GLY A 44 21.23 0.96 2.32
CA GLY A 44 21.96 0.03 3.20
C GLY A 44 21.05 -0.81 4.11
N GLU A 45 19.72 -0.66 4.01
CA GLU A 45 18.73 -1.37 4.81
C GLU A 45 17.50 -1.71 3.99
N LEU A 46 16.81 -2.80 4.35
CA LEU A 46 15.58 -3.22 3.67
C LEU A 46 14.38 -2.33 3.99
N ALA A 47 13.51 -2.13 3.01
CA ALA A 47 12.20 -1.50 3.14
C ALA A 47 12.21 -0.08 3.75
N ARG A 48 13.16 0.77 3.35
CA ARG A 48 13.35 2.14 3.92
C ARG A 48 12.53 3.24 3.24
N GLU A 49 11.90 2.95 2.11
CA GLU A 49 11.07 3.90 1.36
C GLU A 49 9.58 3.73 1.71
N SER A 50 8.68 3.67 0.76
CA SER A 50 7.21 3.67 0.97
C SER A 50 6.70 2.57 1.90
N SER A 51 7.39 1.41 1.97
CA SER A 51 7.02 0.31 2.87
C SER A 51 7.41 0.52 4.32
N ASN A 52 8.34 1.43 4.63
CA ASN A 52 8.72 1.71 6.02
C ASN A 52 7.50 2.15 6.84
N GLY A 53 7.36 1.62 8.06
CA GLY A 53 6.17 1.83 8.89
C GLY A 53 5.84 3.31 9.17
N TRP A 54 6.84 4.19 9.26
CA TRP A 54 6.66 5.63 9.43
C TRP A 54 6.28 6.36 8.13
N ASN A 55 6.44 5.74 6.96
CA ASN A 55 6.18 6.36 5.66
C ASN A 55 4.77 6.08 5.11
N ASN A 56 3.94 5.34 5.85
CA ASN A 56 2.56 5.01 5.46
C ASN A 56 1.63 4.91 6.68
N ALA A 57 0.34 4.86 6.43
CA ALA A 57 -0.68 4.74 7.47
C ALA A 57 -0.72 3.36 8.14
N GLY A 58 -0.15 2.34 7.51
CA GLY A 58 -0.21 0.96 8.00
C GLY A 58 -1.62 0.40 8.11
N THR A 59 -2.58 0.96 7.43
CA THR A 59 -3.94 0.45 7.46
C THR A 59 -4.02 -0.81 6.61
N GLY A 60 -4.45 -1.91 7.22
CA GLY A 60 -4.88 -3.08 6.47
C GLY A 60 -6.22 -2.76 5.81
N HIS A 61 -6.16 -2.08 4.64
CA HIS A 61 -7.36 -1.59 3.97
C HIS A 61 -8.26 -2.75 3.56
N ALA A 62 -9.32 -2.96 4.32
CA ALA A 62 -10.38 -3.93 4.09
C ALA A 62 -11.71 -3.25 3.70
N GLY A 63 -11.66 -2.09 3.06
CA GLY A 63 -12.85 -1.34 2.67
C GLY A 63 -13.68 -0.76 3.83
N ILE A 64 -13.26 -0.94 5.07
CA ILE A 64 -14.05 -0.70 6.28
C ILE A 64 -14.19 0.79 6.60
N CYS A 65 -13.08 1.47 6.89
CA CYS A 65 -13.08 2.84 7.42
C CYS A 65 -12.91 3.94 6.38
N GLU A 66 -12.37 3.63 5.22
CA GLU A 66 -12.08 4.60 4.16
C GLU A 66 -13.35 5.00 3.41
N LEU A 67 -13.87 6.18 3.71
CA LEU A 67 -15.13 6.68 3.16
C LEU A 67 -15.04 7.04 1.67
N SER A 68 -13.83 7.30 1.16
CA SER A 68 -13.60 7.62 -0.25
C SER A 68 -13.77 6.43 -1.20
N TYR A 69 -13.87 5.20 -0.68
CA TYR A 69 -14.24 4.03 -1.50
C TYR A 69 -15.74 3.97 -1.79
N THR A 70 -16.53 4.80 -1.15
CA THR A 70 -17.99 4.80 -1.27
C THR A 70 -18.53 6.23 -1.47
N PRO A 71 -17.99 7.03 -2.42
CA PRO A 71 -18.31 8.44 -2.53
C PRO A 71 -19.68 8.66 -3.16
N ASP A 72 -20.14 7.73 -3.99
CA ASP A 72 -21.28 7.91 -4.88
C ASP A 72 -22.56 7.27 -4.35
N ARG A 73 -23.69 7.87 -4.73
CA ARG A 73 -25.02 7.25 -4.58
C ARG A 73 -25.49 6.71 -5.93
N GLY A 74 -26.20 5.60 -5.90
CA GLY A 74 -26.92 5.06 -7.04
C GLY A 74 -28.16 5.89 -7.39
N GLU A 75 -28.82 5.57 -8.49
CA GLU A 75 -30.10 6.17 -8.89
C GLU A 75 -31.20 5.89 -7.87
N ASP A 76 -31.10 4.82 -7.10
CA ASP A 76 -31.95 4.43 -6.00
C ASP A 76 -31.69 5.21 -4.69
N GLY A 77 -30.71 6.15 -4.71
CA GLY A 77 -30.27 6.94 -3.56
C GLY A 77 -29.37 6.21 -2.57
N ARG A 78 -29.10 4.92 -2.76
CA ARG A 78 -28.21 4.13 -1.89
C ARG A 78 -26.75 4.41 -2.20
N VAL A 79 -25.91 4.30 -1.18
CA VAL A 79 -24.46 4.43 -1.34
C VAL A 79 -23.92 3.22 -2.09
N LYS A 80 -23.08 3.45 -3.12
CA LYS A 80 -22.42 2.38 -3.88
C LYS A 80 -21.26 1.82 -3.06
N VAL A 81 -21.29 0.52 -2.75
CA VAL A 81 -20.31 -0.14 -1.87
C VAL A 81 -19.40 -1.14 -2.61
N ALA A 82 -19.60 -1.34 -3.90
CA ALA A 82 -18.85 -2.35 -4.67
C ALA A 82 -17.32 -2.22 -4.55
N LYS A 83 -16.80 -0.98 -4.57
CA LYS A 83 -15.35 -0.76 -4.42
C LYS A 83 -14.82 -1.15 -3.03
N ALA A 84 -15.60 -0.92 -1.98
CA ALA A 84 -15.22 -1.34 -0.63
C ALA A 84 -15.18 -2.88 -0.52
N ILE A 85 -16.13 -3.58 -1.14
CA ILE A 85 -16.18 -5.04 -1.18
C ILE A 85 -14.97 -5.60 -1.95
N GLU A 86 -14.65 -5.03 -3.11
CA GLU A 86 -13.48 -5.41 -3.91
C GLU A 86 -12.17 -5.28 -3.10
N ILE A 87 -11.98 -4.16 -2.42
CA ILE A 87 -10.78 -3.94 -1.57
C ILE A 87 -10.74 -4.94 -0.41
N PHE A 88 -11.91 -5.27 0.17
CA PHE A 88 -12.00 -6.29 1.21
C PHE A 88 -11.54 -7.65 0.69
N GLU A 89 -12.05 -8.10 -0.46
CA GLU A 89 -11.66 -9.36 -1.10
C GLU A 89 -10.15 -9.43 -1.34
N GLN A 90 -9.56 -8.36 -1.89
CA GLN A 90 -8.12 -8.28 -2.16
C GLN A 90 -7.29 -8.38 -0.88
N PHE A 91 -7.75 -7.77 0.22
CA PHE A 91 -7.06 -7.85 1.50
C PHE A 91 -7.22 -9.23 2.16
N GLU A 92 -8.36 -9.91 1.98
CA GLU A 92 -8.54 -11.28 2.45
C GLU A 92 -7.55 -12.25 1.79
N LYS A 93 -7.34 -12.17 0.47
CA LYS A 93 -6.28 -12.92 -0.23
C LYS A 93 -4.90 -12.63 0.36
N THR A 94 -4.64 -11.37 0.70
CA THR A 94 -3.39 -10.93 1.32
C THR A 94 -3.22 -11.55 2.72
N LYS A 95 -4.23 -11.52 3.59
CA LYS A 95 -4.19 -12.16 4.91
C LYS A 95 -3.96 -13.67 4.81
N GLN A 96 -4.61 -14.34 3.87
CA GLN A 96 -4.47 -15.79 3.65
C GLN A 96 -3.02 -16.16 3.27
N PHE A 97 -2.41 -15.42 2.35
CA PHE A 97 -1.01 -15.65 1.98
C PHE A 97 -0.05 -15.39 3.15
N TRP A 98 -0.26 -14.32 3.92
CA TRP A 98 0.58 -14.05 5.10
C TRP A 98 0.39 -15.10 6.20
N ALA A 99 -0.82 -15.59 6.39
CA ALA A 99 -1.11 -16.70 7.29
C ALA A 99 -0.40 -18.00 6.86
N HIS A 100 -0.39 -18.28 5.56
CA HIS A 100 0.40 -19.37 5.00
C HIS A 100 1.90 -19.15 5.26
N ALA A 101 2.42 -17.94 5.04
CA ALA A 101 3.81 -17.61 5.30
C ALA A 101 4.21 -17.82 6.79
N VAL A 102 3.30 -17.54 7.72
CA VAL A 102 3.50 -17.85 9.15
C VAL A 102 3.55 -19.37 9.38
N ARG A 103 2.60 -20.13 8.84
CA ARG A 103 2.54 -21.60 9.00
C ARG A 103 3.77 -22.30 8.44
N GLU A 104 4.30 -21.81 7.31
CA GLU A 104 5.50 -22.35 6.66
C GLU A 104 6.81 -21.80 7.27
N GLY A 105 6.75 -21.03 8.33
CA GLY A 105 7.93 -20.48 9.00
C GLY A 105 8.71 -19.42 8.20
N MET A 106 8.08 -18.82 7.19
CA MET A 106 8.64 -17.66 6.48
C MET A 106 8.64 -16.44 7.40
N ILE A 107 7.63 -16.35 8.25
CA ILE A 107 7.43 -15.31 9.26
C ILE A 107 7.34 -15.97 10.63
N ASP A 108 8.21 -15.60 11.55
CA ASP A 108 8.31 -16.21 12.88
C ASP A 108 7.31 -15.62 13.90
N ARG A 109 7.09 -14.32 13.87
CA ARG A 109 6.25 -13.58 14.83
C ARG A 109 5.33 -12.62 14.11
N PRO A 110 4.07 -13.00 13.85
CA PRO A 110 3.14 -12.13 13.11
C PRO A 110 2.84 -10.82 13.84
N GLY A 111 2.78 -10.79 15.16
CA GLY A 111 2.55 -9.58 15.95
C GLY A 111 3.61 -8.48 15.77
N ASP A 112 4.77 -8.79 15.21
CA ASP A 112 5.77 -7.75 14.88
C ASP A 112 5.31 -6.88 13.70
N PHE A 113 4.45 -7.40 12.80
CA PHE A 113 4.06 -6.67 11.58
C PHE A 113 2.56 -6.45 11.43
N ILE A 114 1.69 -7.29 12.03
CA ILE A 114 0.24 -7.13 11.94
C ILE A 114 -0.39 -7.24 13.32
N ASN A 115 -1.26 -6.30 13.64
CA ASN A 115 -1.94 -6.23 14.92
C ASN A 115 -3.41 -5.89 14.72
N GLN A 116 -4.30 -6.47 15.53
CA GLN A 116 -5.70 -6.10 15.52
C GLN A 116 -5.86 -4.68 16.07
N VAL A 117 -6.48 -3.82 15.27
CA VAL A 117 -6.80 -2.44 15.61
C VAL A 117 -8.15 -2.10 15.01
N PRO A 118 -9.18 -1.79 15.78
CA PRO A 118 -10.51 -1.48 15.26
C PRO A 118 -10.46 -0.37 14.19
N HIS A 119 -11.20 -0.57 13.11
CA HIS A 119 -11.37 0.44 12.08
C HIS A 119 -12.67 1.19 12.30
N VAL A 120 -12.58 2.50 12.37
CA VAL A 120 -13.70 3.42 12.67
C VAL A 120 -13.82 4.45 11.55
N SER A 121 -15.03 4.66 11.05
CA SER A 121 -15.34 5.88 10.30
C SER A 121 -16.04 6.85 11.26
N PHE A 122 -15.59 8.11 11.30
CA PHE A 122 -16.14 9.13 12.16
C PHE A 122 -16.54 10.37 11.36
N VAL A 123 -17.74 10.85 11.60
CA VAL A 123 -18.27 12.04 10.93
C VAL A 123 -18.99 12.98 11.93
N TYR A 124 -19.12 14.24 11.53
CA TYR A 124 -19.80 15.26 12.30
C TYR A 124 -20.62 16.20 11.39
N GLY A 125 -21.70 16.72 11.94
CA GLY A 125 -22.67 17.50 11.16
C GLY A 125 -23.73 16.61 10.50
N ARG A 126 -24.97 17.16 10.37
CA ARG A 126 -26.14 16.38 9.97
C ARG A 126 -25.96 15.68 8.62
N GLU A 127 -25.51 16.38 7.62
CA GLU A 127 -25.31 15.82 6.26
C GLU A 127 -24.38 14.61 6.24
N GLN A 128 -23.27 14.70 6.98
CA GLN A 128 -22.29 13.62 7.05
C GLN A 128 -22.82 12.43 7.86
N VAL A 129 -23.61 12.69 8.92
CA VAL A 129 -24.31 11.64 9.69
C VAL A 129 -25.26 10.87 8.81
N ASP A 130 -26.11 11.58 8.02
CA ASP A 130 -27.04 10.95 7.09
C ASP A 130 -26.32 10.13 6.00
N PHE A 131 -25.17 10.61 5.52
CA PHE A 131 -24.32 9.86 4.60
C PHE A 131 -23.78 8.58 5.24
N LEU A 132 -23.18 8.67 6.44
CA LEU A 132 -22.57 7.51 7.11
C LEU A 132 -23.61 6.44 7.44
N LYS A 133 -24.83 6.85 7.85
CA LYS A 133 -25.95 5.93 8.07
C LYS A 133 -26.33 5.17 6.81
N SER A 134 -26.52 5.88 5.70
CA SER A 134 -26.81 5.25 4.40
C SER A 134 -25.69 4.32 3.92
N ARG A 135 -24.43 4.69 4.18
CA ARG A 135 -23.29 3.83 3.90
C ARG A 135 -23.32 2.55 4.74
N HIS A 136 -23.56 2.67 6.02
CA HIS A 136 -23.66 1.52 6.93
C HIS A 136 -24.75 0.55 6.46
N GLU A 137 -25.94 1.04 6.11
CA GLU A 137 -27.03 0.22 5.57
C GLU A 137 -26.63 -0.52 4.28
N GLY A 138 -25.88 0.14 3.39
CA GLY A 138 -25.36 -0.48 2.17
C GLY A 138 -24.26 -1.52 2.43
N MET A 139 -23.35 -1.23 3.35
CA MET A 139 -22.24 -2.12 3.69
C MET A 139 -22.74 -3.40 4.38
N THR A 140 -23.58 -3.27 5.41
CA THR A 140 -24.07 -4.40 6.21
C THR A 140 -25.02 -5.33 5.44
N ALA A 141 -25.49 -4.94 4.28
CA ALA A 141 -26.21 -5.84 3.36
C ALA A 141 -25.29 -6.93 2.77
N HIS A 142 -23.95 -6.73 2.80
CA HIS A 142 -22.98 -7.72 2.35
C HIS A 142 -22.41 -8.52 3.54
N PRO A 143 -22.26 -9.86 3.42
CA PRO A 143 -21.78 -10.72 4.51
C PRO A 143 -20.44 -10.33 5.15
N PHE A 144 -19.55 -9.68 4.42
CA PHE A 144 -18.26 -9.21 4.92
C PHE A 144 -18.35 -8.14 6.01
N PHE A 145 -19.42 -7.35 5.98
CA PHE A 145 -19.61 -6.20 6.84
C PHE A 145 -20.81 -6.34 7.77
N ALA A 146 -21.39 -7.56 7.88
CA ALA A 146 -22.56 -7.83 8.70
C ALA A 146 -22.39 -7.42 10.16
N ASP A 147 -21.15 -7.52 10.69
CA ASP A 147 -20.81 -7.19 12.07
C ASP A 147 -20.38 -5.71 12.26
N MET A 148 -20.54 -4.87 11.23
CA MET A 148 -20.24 -3.44 11.33
C MET A 148 -21.24 -2.76 12.25
N GLU A 149 -20.75 -2.15 13.31
CA GLU A 149 -21.55 -1.36 14.25
C GLU A 149 -21.75 0.07 13.73
N TYR A 150 -22.89 0.69 14.07
CA TYR A 150 -23.20 2.10 13.81
C TYR A 150 -23.78 2.75 15.06
N THR A 151 -23.36 3.97 15.37
CA THR A 151 -23.93 4.73 16.47
C THR A 151 -23.89 6.24 16.22
N GLU A 152 -24.89 6.94 16.75
CA GLU A 152 -24.94 8.39 16.93
C GLU A 152 -24.78 8.77 18.43
N ASP A 153 -24.72 7.76 19.31
CA ASP A 153 -24.58 7.96 20.75
C ASP A 153 -23.14 8.29 21.12
N ARG A 154 -22.94 9.48 21.68
CA ARG A 154 -21.61 9.97 22.11
C ARG A 154 -20.97 9.11 23.18
N GLU A 155 -21.77 8.51 24.08
CA GLU A 155 -21.21 7.66 25.14
C GLU A 155 -20.66 6.37 24.55
N VAL A 156 -21.31 5.81 23.54
CA VAL A 156 -20.79 4.64 22.81
C VAL A 156 -19.52 5.03 22.04
N ILE A 157 -19.51 6.18 21.34
CA ILE A 157 -18.30 6.65 20.64
C ILE A 157 -17.16 6.91 21.65
N ARG A 158 -17.47 7.46 22.83
CA ARG A 158 -16.47 7.68 23.90
C ARG A 158 -15.85 6.37 24.39
N GLN A 159 -16.63 5.29 24.49
CA GLN A 159 -16.12 3.97 24.85
C GLN A 159 -15.19 3.40 23.76
N TRP A 160 -15.48 3.66 22.49
CA TRP A 160 -14.63 3.21 21.38
C TRP A 160 -13.36 4.04 21.26
N THR A 161 -13.49 5.37 21.29
CA THR A 161 -12.43 6.35 21.00
C THR A 161 -12.71 7.65 21.75
N PRO A 162 -12.33 7.76 23.03
CA PRO A 162 -12.67 8.92 23.86
C PRO A 162 -12.19 10.25 23.29
N LEU A 163 -11.05 10.27 22.60
CA LEU A 163 -10.47 11.49 22.04
C LEU A 163 -11.37 12.21 21.01
N LEU A 164 -12.28 11.47 20.32
CA LEU A 164 -13.13 12.04 19.27
C LEU A 164 -14.26 12.93 19.79
N VAL A 165 -14.73 12.70 21.00
CA VAL A 165 -15.94 13.35 21.53
C VAL A 165 -15.68 14.24 22.74
N GLU A 166 -14.55 14.09 23.41
CA GLU A 166 -14.17 14.98 24.51
C GLU A 166 -13.92 16.40 23.99
N GLY A 167 -14.46 17.41 24.69
CA GLY A 167 -14.39 18.80 24.24
C GLY A 167 -15.27 19.16 23.05
N ARG A 168 -16.10 18.22 22.56
CA ARG A 168 -17.03 18.44 21.46
C ARG A 168 -18.47 18.42 21.98
N GLU A 169 -19.04 19.59 22.19
CA GLU A 169 -20.43 19.73 22.64
C GLU A 169 -21.34 20.12 21.46
N ASP A 170 -22.65 19.75 21.55
CA ASP A 170 -23.76 20.20 20.72
C ASP A 170 -23.71 19.96 19.19
N MET A 171 -22.76 19.18 18.69
CA MET A 171 -22.68 18.85 17.26
C MET A 171 -23.17 17.41 17.01
N PRO A 172 -24.05 17.15 16.04
CA PRO A 172 -24.37 15.79 15.64
C PRO A 172 -23.10 15.03 15.21
N VAL A 173 -22.93 13.83 15.73
CA VAL A 173 -21.82 12.93 15.39
C VAL A 173 -22.36 11.55 15.07
N ALA A 174 -21.63 10.80 14.23
CA ALA A 174 -21.85 9.38 14.06
C ALA A 174 -20.54 8.66 13.81
N ALA A 175 -20.52 7.39 14.17
CA ALA A 175 -19.38 6.51 13.87
C ALA A 175 -19.87 5.13 13.44
N THR A 176 -19.07 4.49 12.56
CA THR A 176 -19.12 3.03 12.34
C THR A 176 -17.86 2.40 12.87
N ARG A 177 -17.94 1.14 13.30
CA ARG A 177 -16.80 0.39 13.81
C ARG A 177 -16.85 -1.06 13.31
N MET A 178 -15.67 -1.58 12.96
CA MET A 178 -15.43 -3.02 12.87
C MET A 178 -14.21 -3.39 13.71
N GLN A 179 -14.39 -4.38 14.58
CA GLN A 179 -13.32 -4.87 15.46
C GLN A 179 -12.20 -5.56 14.70
N ALA A 180 -12.53 -6.23 13.60
CA ALA A 180 -11.59 -6.97 12.75
C ALA A 180 -10.63 -6.10 11.90
N GLY A 181 -10.55 -4.79 12.18
CA GLY A 181 -9.56 -3.91 11.56
C GLY A 181 -8.13 -4.25 11.96
N THR A 182 -7.14 -3.85 11.14
CA THR A 182 -5.73 -4.15 11.39
C THR A 182 -4.81 -2.97 11.17
N ASP A 183 -3.74 -2.91 11.97
CA ASP A 183 -2.54 -2.10 11.72
C ASP A 183 -1.41 -2.99 11.21
N VAL A 184 -0.73 -2.56 10.15
CA VAL A 184 0.32 -3.34 9.47
C VAL A 184 1.61 -2.53 9.36
N ASP A 185 2.72 -3.05 9.86
CA ASP A 185 4.06 -2.60 9.50
C ASP A 185 4.54 -3.36 8.26
N PHE A 186 4.28 -2.76 7.09
CA PHE A 186 4.70 -3.32 5.81
C PHE A 186 6.22 -3.40 5.66
N GLY A 187 6.96 -2.56 6.38
CA GLY A 187 8.42 -2.60 6.41
C GLY A 187 8.93 -3.85 7.13
N GLU A 188 8.35 -4.16 8.31
CA GLU A 188 8.71 -5.37 9.06
C GLU A 188 8.34 -6.64 8.29
N LEU A 189 7.14 -6.68 7.73
CA LEU A 189 6.72 -7.76 6.84
C LEU A 189 7.73 -7.99 5.70
N SER A 190 8.12 -6.91 5.00
CA SER A 190 9.07 -6.99 3.89
C SER A 190 10.42 -7.53 4.35
N ARG A 191 10.94 -7.05 5.49
CA ARG A 191 12.20 -7.54 6.08
C ARG A 191 12.14 -9.04 6.36
N LYS A 192 11.08 -9.52 7.02
CA LYS A 192 10.90 -10.95 7.35
C LYS A 192 10.87 -11.82 6.09
N LEU A 193 10.08 -11.46 5.10
CA LEU A 193 9.98 -12.22 3.84
C LEU A 193 11.29 -12.22 3.05
N ILE A 194 12.00 -11.09 2.96
CA ILE A 194 13.28 -11.00 2.24
C ILE A 194 14.38 -11.77 2.99
N HIS A 195 14.42 -11.71 4.31
CA HIS A 195 15.36 -12.52 5.08
C HIS A 195 15.08 -14.02 4.94
N TRP A 196 13.80 -14.43 4.87
CA TRP A 196 13.47 -15.81 4.56
C TRP A 196 13.94 -16.18 3.15
N LEU A 197 13.64 -15.33 2.15
CA LEU A 197 14.06 -15.56 0.75
C LEU A 197 15.57 -15.71 0.63
N GLY A 198 16.35 -14.86 1.29
CA GLY A 198 17.82 -14.90 1.25
C GLY A 198 18.44 -16.14 1.93
N ARG A 199 17.65 -16.95 2.64
CA ARG A 199 18.06 -18.24 3.19
C ARG A 199 17.70 -19.42 2.28
N GLN A 200 17.00 -19.17 1.17
CA GLN A 200 16.62 -20.22 0.23
C GLN A 200 17.75 -20.47 -0.77
N ASP A 201 17.90 -21.72 -1.19
CA ASP A 201 18.90 -22.09 -2.20
C ASP A 201 18.66 -21.30 -3.50
N GLY A 202 19.73 -20.78 -4.08
CA GLY A 202 19.68 -19.99 -5.31
C GLY A 202 19.13 -18.56 -5.14
N CYS A 203 18.92 -18.09 -3.91
CA CYS A 203 18.44 -16.75 -3.63
C CYS A 203 19.47 -15.89 -2.90
N ALA A 204 19.49 -14.59 -3.24
CA ALA A 204 20.34 -13.60 -2.57
C ALA A 204 19.68 -12.23 -2.58
N PHE A 205 20.06 -11.37 -1.64
CA PHE A 205 19.75 -9.94 -1.69
C PHE A 205 20.99 -9.09 -1.43
N HIS A 206 21.06 -7.95 -2.11
CA HIS A 206 22.22 -7.07 -2.11
C HIS A 206 21.80 -5.66 -1.67
N LEU A 207 22.26 -5.22 -0.50
CA LEU A 207 22.04 -3.87 0.02
C LEU A 207 23.12 -2.91 -0.52
N GLY A 208 22.80 -1.61 -0.62
CA GLY A 208 23.71 -0.62 -1.17
C GLY A 208 23.97 -0.81 -2.68
N HIS A 209 23.12 -1.55 -3.37
CA HIS A 209 23.28 -1.89 -4.77
C HIS A 209 22.22 -1.23 -5.64
N ARG A 210 22.65 -0.24 -6.43
CA ARG A 210 21.77 0.51 -7.34
C ARG A 210 21.78 -0.09 -8.73
N VAL A 211 20.63 -0.57 -9.19
CA VAL A 211 20.41 -0.85 -10.61
C VAL A 211 20.35 0.49 -11.35
N THR A 212 21.29 0.71 -12.26
CA THR A 212 21.44 1.98 -12.98
C THR A 212 20.92 1.90 -14.42
N ASP A 213 20.90 0.70 -14.99
CA ASP A 213 20.48 0.47 -16.37
C ASP A 213 19.94 -0.94 -16.57
N LEU A 214 19.09 -1.11 -17.57
CA LEU A 214 18.46 -2.36 -17.98
C LEU A 214 18.53 -2.46 -19.50
N ASN A 215 19.29 -3.40 -20.02
CA ASN A 215 19.46 -3.61 -21.44
C ASN A 215 18.88 -4.94 -21.87
N ARG A 216 18.11 -4.94 -22.95
CA ARG A 216 17.56 -6.16 -23.52
C ARG A 216 18.68 -7.07 -24.04
N CYS A 217 18.61 -8.36 -23.75
CA CYS A 217 19.49 -9.38 -24.33
C CYS A 217 18.64 -10.57 -24.83
N PRO A 218 19.22 -11.52 -25.61
CA PRO A 218 18.45 -12.62 -26.21
C PRO A 218 17.58 -13.42 -25.23
N ASP A 219 18.11 -13.67 -24.03
CA ASP A 219 17.48 -14.54 -23.03
C ASP A 219 16.88 -13.75 -21.84
N GLY A 220 16.63 -12.45 -22.02
CA GLY A 220 16.05 -11.61 -20.95
C GLY A 220 16.69 -10.22 -20.89
N TRP A 221 17.25 -9.86 -19.75
CA TRP A 221 17.75 -8.54 -19.42
C TRP A 221 19.15 -8.58 -18.82
N GLU A 222 20.03 -7.68 -19.24
CA GLU A 222 21.28 -7.39 -18.57
C GLU A 222 21.13 -6.14 -17.69
N LEU A 223 21.24 -6.33 -16.38
CA LEU A 223 21.20 -5.27 -15.39
C LEU A 223 22.61 -4.71 -15.18
N THR A 224 22.76 -3.39 -15.21
CA THR A 224 23.95 -2.71 -14.71
C THR A 224 23.73 -2.32 -13.26
N VAL A 225 24.48 -2.92 -12.36
CA VAL A 225 24.34 -2.74 -10.91
C VAL A 225 25.58 -2.07 -10.36
N ARG A 226 25.41 -0.94 -9.68
CA ARG A 226 26.46 -0.21 -9.00
C ARG A 226 26.45 -0.49 -7.51
N ASP A 227 27.50 -1.09 -7.00
CA ASP A 227 27.80 -1.18 -5.58
C ASP A 227 28.20 0.22 -5.09
N LEU A 228 27.40 0.78 -4.18
CA LEU A 228 27.57 2.16 -3.70
C LEU A 228 28.65 2.28 -2.62
N GLU A 229 28.98 1.19 -1.93
CA GLU A 229 30.06 1.15 -0.93
C GLU A 229 31.40 0.82 -1.57
N GLY A 230 31.44 -0.26 -2.35
CA GLY A 230 32.68 -0.72 -3.02
C GLY A 230 33.02 0.06 -4.29
N GLY A 231 32.11 0.89 -4.81
CA GLY A 231 32.31 1.70 -6.03
C GLY A 231 32.38 0.90 -7.33
N ARG A 232 32.15 -0.42 -7.26
CA ARG A 232 32.24 -1.35 -8.40
C ARG A 232 30.93 -1.34 -9.21
N THR A 233 31.06 -1.61 -10.50
CA THR A 233 29.91 -1.86 -11.37
C THR A 233 29.90 -3.33 -11.75
N LEU A 234 28.78 -3.97 -11.54
CA LEU A 234 28.52 -5.37 -11.83
C LEU A 234 27.54 -5.49 -12.98
N LYS A 235 27.64 -6.57 -13.75
CA LYS A 235 26.64 -6.99 -14.73
C LYS A 235 25.93 -8.24 -14.19
N ARG A 236 24.61 -8.27 -14.31
CA ARG A 236 23.78 -9.44 -13.97
C ARG A 236 22.79 -9.68 -15.08
N LYS A 237 22.55 -10.94 -15.41
CA LYS A 237 21.50 -11.31 -16.36
C LYS A 237 20.35 -11.97 -15.64
N ALA A 238 19.13 -11.65 -16.07
CA ALA A 238 17.91 -12.22 -15.54
C ALA A 238 16.92 -12.50 -16.67
N SER A 239 16.24 -13.64 -16.60
CA SER A 239 15.17 -13.96 -17.57
C SER A 239 13.97 -13.06 -17.38
N PHE A 240 13.64 -12.73 -16.14
CA PHE A 240 12.56 -11.82 -15.76
C PHE A 240 13.03 -10.76 -14.77
N VAL A 241 12.51 -9.54 -14.91
CA VAL A 241 12.80 -8.42 -13.99
C VAL A 241 11.51 -7.86 -13.42
N PHE A 242 11.41 -7.80 -12.10
CA PHE A 242 10.36 -7.03 -11.42
C PHE A 242 10.93 -5.73 -10.86
N ILE A 243 10.35 -4.60 -11.27
CA ILE A 243 10.77 -3.28 -10.80
C ILE A 243 9.81 -2.81 -9.71
N GLY A 244 10.10 -3.21 -8.47
CA GLY A 244 9.41 -2.80 -7.24
C GLY A 244 10.08 -1.62 -6.54
N ALA A 245 10.66 -0.68 -7.31
CA ALA A 245 11.49 0.41 -6.80
C ALA A 245 10.70 1.66 -6.37
N GLY A 246 9.38 1.53 -6.15
CA GLY A 246 8.52 2.66 -5.77
C GLY A 246 8.63 3.80 -6.78
N GLY A 247 8.90 5.03 -6.33
CA GLY A 247 9.10 6.16 -7.23
C GLY A 247 10.24 6.00 -8.25
N GLY A 248 11.20 5.12 -7.98
CA GLY A 248 12.29 4.78 -8.90
C GLY A 248 11.88 3.89 -10.07
N SER A 249 10.67 3.32 -10.06
CA SER A 249 10.22 2.38 -11.09
C SER A 249 10.08 3.05 -12.47
N LEU A 250 9.45 4.21 -12.54
CA LEU A 250 9.26 4.94 -13.81
C LEU A 250 10.58 5.29 -14.51
N PRO A 251 11.59 5.88 -13.85
CA PRO A 251 12.89 6.13 -14.47
C PRO A 251 13.60 4.87 -14.99
N LEU A 252 13.48 3.74 -14.29
CA LEU A 252 14.08 2.47 -14.72
C LEU A 252 13.36 1.91 -15.95
N LEU A 253 12.02 1.92 -15.98
CA LEU A 253 11.24 1.53 -17.16
C LEU A 253 11.55 2.41 -18.37
N GLN A 254 11.74 3.72 -18.18
CA GLN A 254 12.13 4.63 -19.25
C GLN A 254 13.52 4.28 -19.81
N LYS A 255 14.47 3.87 -18.97
CA LYS A 255 15.80 3.41 -19.39
C LYS A 255 15.74 2.07 -20.11
N ALA A 256 14.93 1.14 -19.62
CA ALA A 256 14.70 -0.15 -20.25
C ALA A 256 14.07 -0.04 -21.65
N GLY A 257 13.53 1.14 -22.00
CA GLY A 257 12.94 1.38 -23.31
C GLY A 257 11.65 0.59 -23.56
N VAL A 258 10.95 0.21 -22.50
CA VAL A 258 9.67 -0.54 -22.56
C VAL A 258 8.62 0.30 -23.29
N PRO A 259 8.08 -0.15 -24.45
CA PRO A 259 7.16 0.66 -25.25
C PRO A 259 5.87 1.03 -24.52
N GLU A 260 5.41 0.17 -23.64
CA GLU A 260 4.14 0.27 -22.89
C GLU A 260 4.08 1.51 -22.00
N ILE A 261 5.25 2.08 -21.61
CA ILE A 261 5.30 3.30 -20.79
C ILE A 261 5.37 4.60 -21.59
N ARG A 262 5.24 4.53 -22.91
CA ARG A 262 5.25 5.76 -23.73
C ARG A 262 4.08 6.66 -23.34
N GLY A 263 4.39 7.92 -23.01
CA GLY A 263 3.38 8.88 -22.53
C GLY A 263 3.17 8.88 -21.02
N TYR A 264 3.74 7.93 -20.30
CA TYR A 264 3.68 7.95 -18.82
C TYR A 264 4.59 9.01 -18.24
N GLY A 265 4.13 9.60 -17.13
CA GLY A 265 4.87 10.51 -16.29
C GLY A 265 4.67 10.19 -14.81
N GLY A 266 5.43 10.83 -13.96
CA GLY A 266 5.30 10.74 -12.52
C GLY A 266 4.93 12.08 -11.91
N PHE A 267 4.00 12.07 -10.95
CA PHE A 267 3.63 13.23 -10.15
C PHE A 267 3.94 12.94 -8.68
N PRO A 268 5.07 13.41 -8.15
CA PRO A 268 5.49 13.10 -6.79
C PRO A 268 4.75 13.96 -5.78
N ILE A 269 4.22 13.32 -4.74
CA ILE A 269 3.58 13.95 -3.59
C ILE A 269 4.27 13.44 -2.33
N GLY A 270 4.89 14.33 -1.58
CA GLY A 270 5.41 14.04 -0.24
C GLY A 270 4.28 13.94 0.76
N GLY A 271 4.47 13.14 1.79
CA GLY A 271 3.56 13.03 2.93
C GLY A 271 4.21 13.56 4.21
N GLN A 272 3.39 14.03 5.14
CA GLN A 272 3.83 14.39 6.49
C GLN A 272 2.77 13.93 7.49
N TRP A 273 3.22 13.61 8.73
CA TRP A 273 2.37 13.23 9.84
C TRP A 273 2.60 14.12 11.05
N LEU A 274 1.53 14.42 11.76
CA LEU A 274 1.62 14.77 13.18
C LEU A 274 1.70 13.47 13.98
N VAL A 275 2.71 13.34 14.82
CA VAL A 275 2.96 12.14 15.63
C VAL A 275 2.92 12.49 17.10
N CYS A 276 2.18 11.71 17.88
CA CYS A 276 2.18 11.74 19.34
C CYS A 276 2.68 10.40 19.89
N GLU A 277 3.68 10.46 20.77
CA GLU A 277 4.25 9.30 21.46
C GLU A 277 4.05 9.37 22.98
N LYS A 278 3.20 10.30 23.47
CA LYS A 278 2.90 10.41 24.91
C LYS A 278 2.03 9.27 25.38
N PRO A 279 2.50 8.42 26.32
CA PRO A 279 1.79 7.22 26.73
C PRO A 279 0.38 7.51 27.23
N GLU A 280 0.17 8.61 27.96
CA GLU A 280 -1.11 9.02 28.53
C GLU A 280 -2.16 9.43 27.47
N ILE A 281 -1.73 9.84 26.27
CA ILE A 281 -2.60 10.15 25.15
C ILE A 281 -2.79 8.91 24.29
N VAL A 282 -1.69 8.20 23.98
CA VAL A 282 -1.68 7.01 23.13
C VAL A 282 -2.59 5.91 23.72
N ALA A 283 -2.56 5.70 25.03
CA ALA A 283 -3.39 4.71 25.71
C ALA A 283 -4.91 4.97 25.62
N ARG A 284 -5.32 6.17 25.20
CA ARG A 284 -6.73 6.59 25.07
C ARG A 284 -7.28 6.46 23.66
N HIS A 285 -6.51 5.95 22.73
CA HIS A 285 -6.92 5.81 21.33
C HIS A 285 -6.35 4.53 20.74
N GLU A 286 -7.20 3.53 20.61
CA GLU A 286 -6.82 2.19 20.13
C GLU A 286 -7.55 1.83 18.83
N ALA A 287 -7.74 2.80 17.94
CA ALA A 287 -8.43 2.62 16.66
C ALA A 287 -7.70 3.32 15.51
N LYS A 288 -8.05 2.95 14.29
CA LYS A 288 -7.81 3.75 13.09
C LYS A 288 -9.10 4.47 12.74
N VAL A 289 -9.08 5.80 12.83
CA VAL A 289 -10.28 6.63 12.65
C VAL A 289 -10.15 7.49 11.41
N TYR A 290 -11.00 7.23 10.44
CA TYR A 290 -11.07 7.94 9.17
C TYR A 290 -12.28 8.88 9.14
N GLY A 291 -12.07 10.10 8.65
CA GLY A 291 -13.12 11.08 8.41
C GLY A 291 -13.50 11.23 6.94
N LEU A 292 -14.37 12.18 6.67
CA LEU A 292 -14.62 12.61 5.30
C LEU A 292 -13.61 13.67 4.88
N SER A 293 -13.14 13.56 3.64
CA SER A 293 -12.31 14.59 3.04
C SER A 293 -13.12 15.86 2.79
N PRO A 294 -12.62 17.05 3.15
CA PRO A 294 -13.31 18.30 2.82
C PRO A 294 -13.28 18.52 1.30
N GLY A 295 -14.46 18.59 0.68
CA GLY A 295 -14.60 18.93 -0.74
C GLY A 295 -14.00 17.92 -1.72
N ALA A 296 -13.42 18.40 -2.82
CA ALA A 296 -12.81 17.61 -3.89
C ALA A 296 -11.35 17.18 -3.60
N ALA A 297 -10.94 17.08 -2.33
CA ALA A 297 -9.59 16.64 -1.99
C ALA A 297 -9.36 15.19 -2.44
N PRO A 298 -8.16 14.88 -2.97
CA PRO A 298 -7.83 13.52 -3.40
C PRO A 298 -7.96 12.51 -2.26
N THR A 299 -8.31 11.26 -2.57
CA THR A 299 -8.43 10.13 -1.61
C THR A 299 -7.25 10.02 -0.64
N MET A 300 -6.06 10.37 -1.10
CA MET A 300 -4.83 10.32 -0.31
C MET A 300 -4.68 11.47 0.70
N ALA A 301 -5.59 12.42 0.72
CA ALA A 301 -5.63 13.56 1.65
C ALA A 301 -6.81 13.43 2.64
N VAL A 302 -7.43 12.26 2.75
CA VAL A 302 -8.46 11.99 3.75
C VAL A 302 -7.81 12.05 5.13
N PRO A 303 -8.28 12.94 6.03
CA PRO A 303 -7.71 13.02 7.36
C PRO A 303 -8.09 11.80 8.19
N HIS A 304 -7.12 11.24 8.90
CA HIS A 304 -7.35 10.14 9.83
C HIS A 304 -6.43 10.23 11.06
N LEU A 305 -6.91 9.70 12.17
CA LEU A 305 -6.18 9.58 13.43
C LEU A 305 -5.99 8.10 13.74
N ASP A 306 -4.75 7.65 13.64
CA ASP A 306 -4.42 6.24 13.69
C ASP A 306 -3.59 5.86 14.91
N SER A 307 -4.01 4.83 15.61
CA SER A 307 -3.11 4.05 16.46
C SER A 307 -2.20 3.20 15.57
N ARG A 308 -0.89 3.33 15.78
CA ARG A 308 0.14 2.58 15.07
C ARG A 308 0.99 1.77 16.04
N PHE A 309 1.35 0.57 15.61
CA PHE A 309 2.29 -0.28 16.33
C PHE A 309 3.57 -0.44 15.50
N LEU A 310 4.62 0.28 15.87
CA LEU A 310 5.87 0.37 15.11
C LEU A 310 7.07 0.15 16.05
N GLU A 311 8.01 -0.69 15.62
CA GLU A 311 9.25 -0.93 16.37
C GLU A 311 9.01 -1.31 17.84
N GLY A 312 7.94 -2.08 18.11
CA GLY A 312 7.55 -2.51 19.46
C GLY A 312 6.90 -1.43 20.34
N ARG A 313 6.49 -0.30 19.78
CA ARG A 313 5.84 0.83 20.50
C ARG A 313 4.58 1.28 19.82
N LYS A 314 3.64 1.76 20.64
CA LYS A 314 2.44 2.45 20.12
C LYS A 314 2.71 3.95 19.93
N ALA A 315 2.16 4.52 18.86
CA ALA A 315 2.14 5.95 18.59
C ALA A 315 0.81 6.33 17.94
N LEU A 316 0.40 7.60 18.05
CA LEU A 316 -0.70 8.14 17.25
C LEU A 316 -0.14 8.94 16.08
N LEU A 317 -0.68 8.70 14.90
CA LEU A 317 -0.39 9.47 13.70
C LEU A 317 -1.66 10.17 13.23
N PHE A 318 -1.54 11.47 12.92
CA PHE A 318 -2.62 12.23 12.31
C PHE A 318 -2.17 12.86 10.99
N GLY A 319 -3.01 12.79 9.98
CA GLY A 319 -2.78 13.29 8.63
C GLY A 319 -3.46 12.38 7.60
N PRO A 320 -2.86 12.15 6.42
CA PRO A 320 -1.59 12.73 5.96
C PRO A 320 -1.73 14.18 5.52
N TYR A 321 -0.67 14.96 5.71
CA TYR A 321 -0.52 16.25 5.07
C TYR A 321 0.29 16.09 3.80
N ALA A 322 -0.22 16.58 2.70
CA ALA A 322 0.49 16.55 1.45
C ALA A 322 1.59 17.64 1.41
N ALA A 323 2.72 17.31 0.83
CA ALA A 323 3.80 18.26 0.59
C ALA A 323 4.24 18.20 -0.87
N TRP A 324 4.49 19.34 -1.48
CA TRP A 324 5.02 19.36 -2.83
C TRP A 324 6.50 18.97 -2.85
N THR A 325 6.89 18.13 -3.78
CA THR A 325 8.29 17.75 -3.99
C THR A 325 8.52 17.42 -5.46
N THR A 326 9.79 17.48 -5.90
CA THR A 326 10.20 16.95 -7.20
C THR A 326 11.02 15.68 -7.09
N LYS A 327 11.28 15.21 -5.86
CA LYS A 327 11.95 13.94 -5.62
C LYS A 327 10.97 12.78 -5.80
N PHE A 328 11.44 11.66 -6.32
CA PHE A 328 10.66 10.43 -6.45
C PHE A 328 10.86 9.47 -5.27
N LEU A 329 11.96 9.60 -4.55
CA LEU A 329 12.25 8.81 -3.36
C LEU A 329 12.59 9.74 -2.18
N HIS A 330 12.17 9.36 -0.99
CA HIS A 330 12.47 10.09 0.24
C HIS A 330 13.97 10.00 0.56
N ARG A 331 14.53 8.78 0.47
CA ARG A 331 15.95 8.49 0.65
C ARG A 331 16.59 8.13 -0.69
N GLY A 332 17.66 8.79 -1.03
CA GLY A 332 18.33 8.55 -2.32
C GLY A 332 17.67 9.16 -3.56
N GLY A 333 16.57 9.92 -3.39
CA GLY A 333 15.96 10.75 -4.44
C GLY A 333 16.66 12.10 -4.59
N SER A 334 16.47 12.70 -5.77
CA SER A 334 17.04 14.00 -6.17
C SER A 334 15.93 14.95 -6.61
N PHE A 335 16.12 16.25 -6.40
CA PHE A 335 15.24 17.27 -6.98
C PHE A 335 15.22 17.25 -8.52
N TRP A 336 16.16 16.55 -9.15
CA TRP A 336 16.21 16.31 -10.58
C TRP A 336 15.39 15.11 -11.04
N ASP A 337 14.77 14.33 -10.14
CA ASP A 337 14.01 13.13 -10.51
C ASP A 337 12.84 13.48 -11.43
N LEU A 338 11.98 14.43 -11.05
CA LEU A 338 10.87 14.88 -11.89
C LEU A 338 11.35 15.53 -13.18
N PRO A 339 12.26 16.53 -13.21
CA PRO A 339 12.77 17.09 -14.45
C PRO A 339 13.40 16.06 -15.38
N SER A 340 14.17 15.11 -14.86
CA SER A 340 14.82 14.08 -15.66
C SER A 340 13.86 13.02 -16.22
N SER A 341 12.68 12.87 -15.64
CA SER A 341 11.62 11.97 -16.10
C SER A 341 10.84 12.55 -17.29
N ILE A 342 11.00 13.84 -17.59
CA ILE A 342 10.38 14.49 -18.74
C ILE A 342 11.15 14.08 -20.01
N LYS A 343 10.45 13.45 -20.94
CA LYS A 343 11.01 12.91 -22.19
C LYS A 343 10.23 13.46 -23.39
N PRO A 344 10.80 13.40 -24.59
CA PRO A 344 10.10 13.84 -25.81
C PRO A 344 8.73 13.18 -26.03
N HIS A 345 8.52 11.98 -25.52
CA HIS A 345 7.26 11.24 -25.67
C HIS A 345 6.20 11.54 -24.60
N ASN A 346 6.55 12.23 -23.50
CA ASN A 346 5.61 12.51 -22.41
C ASN A 346 5.48 14.00 -22.02
N TRP A 347 6.36 14.89 -22.52
CA TRP A 347 6.38 16.29 -22.09
C TRP A 347 5.05 17.02 -22.34
N LEU A 348 4.38 16.73 -23.47
CA LEU A 348 3.11 17.35 -23.81
C LEU A 348 1.99 16.86 -22.88
N THR A 349 1.97 15.56 -22.54
CA THR A 349 1.05 14.98 -21.54
C THR A 349 1.25 15.64 -20.20
N LEU A 350 2.50 15.74 -19.73
CA LEU A 350 2.84 16.37 -18.45
C LEU A 350 2.45 17.85 -18.41
N LEU A 351 2.68 18.59 -19.50
CA LEU A 351 2.27 19.99 -19.61
C LEU A 351 0.75 20.16 -19.53
N LYS A 352 -0.01 19.37 -20.30
CA LYS A 352 -1.48 19.39 -20.29
C LYS A 352 -2.04 19.03 -18.91
N VAL A 353 -1.50 17.98 -18.27
CA VAL A 353 -1.88 17.59 -16.92
C VAL A 353 -1.54 18.68 -15.91
N GLY A 354 -0.35 19.27 -15.99
CA GLY A 354 0.06 20.37 -15.11
C GLY A 354 -0.88 21.57 -15.20
N ILE A 355 -1.24 22.00 -16.41
CA ILE A 355 -2.18 23.11 -16.64
C ILE A 355 -3.60 22.72 -16.19
N GLY A 356 -4.07 21.50 -16.50
CA GLY A 356 -5.40 21.03 -16.13
C GLY A 356 -5.58 20.81 -14.62
N ASN A 357 -4.48 20.64 -13.88
CA ASN A 357 -4.50 20.38 -12.44
C ASN A 357 -3.87 21.51 -11.60
N LEU A 358 -3.83 22.75 -12.12
CA LEU A 358 -3.34 23.90 -11.35
C LEU A 358 -4.00 24.06 -9.96
N PRO A 359 -5.32 23.80 -9.78
CA PRO A 359 -5.93 23.81 -8.46
C PRO A 359 -5.32 22.77 -7.52
N LEU A 360 -5.03 21.56 -8.00
CA LEU A 360 -4.36 20.51 -7.22
C LEU A 360 -2.94 20.91 -6.84
N VAL A 361 -2.17 21.47 -7.79
CA VAL A 361 -0.81 21.97 -7.50
C VAL A 361 -0.87 23.08 -6.46
N GLY A 362 -1.80 24.05 -6.60
CA GLY A 362 -2.02 25.10 -5.61
C GLY A 362 -2.36 24.54 -4.24
N TYR A 363 -3.24 23.56 -4.16
CA TYR A 363 -3.59 22.86 -2.92
C TYR A 363 -2.36 22.20 -2.28
N LEU A 364 -1.54 21.47 -3.04
CA LEU A 364 -0.33 20.79 -2.53
C LEU A 364 0.71 21.79 -2.02
N VAL A 365 0.88 22.93 -2.70
CA VAL A 365 1.77 24.00 -2.25
C VAL A 365 1.23 24.61 -0.94
N GLN A 366 -0.07 24.89 -0.87
CA GLN A 366 -0.71 25.41 0.34
C GLN A 366 -0.57 24.45 1.52
N GLN A 367 -0.81 23.15 1.30
CA GLN A 367 -0.63 22.09 2.31
C GLN A 367 0.82 22.02 2.81
N GLY A 368 1.80 22.08 1.90
CA GLY A 368 3.22 22.07 2.27
C GLY A 368 3.67 23.30 3.05
N LEU A 369 2.99 24.43 2.88
CA LEU A 369 3.27 25.70 3.57
C LEU A 369 2.44 25.89 4.87
N GLN A 370 1.57 24.96 5.21
CA GLN A 370 0.77 25.03 6.44
C GLN A 370 1.64 25.17 7.68
N SER A 371 1.22 26.08 8.58
CA SER A 371 1.84 26.21 9.89
C SER A 371 1.46 25.02 10.80
N MET A 372 2.24 24.81 11.85
CA MET A 372 1.90 23.82 12.89
C MET A 372 0.52 24.10 13.52
N ASN A 373 0.16 25.37 13.70
CA ASN A 373 -1.15 25.76 14.25
C ASN A 373 -2.31 25.37 13.32
N THR A 374 -2.17 25.59 12.02
CA THR A 374 -3.18 25.19 11.03
C THR A 374 -3.40 23.66 11.03
N ARG A 375 -2.31 22.90 11.06
CA ARG A 375 -2.37 21.44 11.15
C ARG A 375 -3.01 20.95 12.44
N LEU A 376 -2.73 21.65 13.55
CA LEU A 376 -3.33 21.34 14.84
C LEU A 376 -4.85 21.63 14.85
N GLU A 377 -5.31 22.67 14.14
CA GLU A 377 -6.73 22.94 13.96
C GLU A 377 -7.44 21.80 13.18
N GLU A 378 -6.80 21.27 12.16
CA GLU A 378 -7.31 20.09 11.45
C GLU A 378 -7.36 18.85 12.37
N LEU A 379 -6.32 18.61 13.18
CA LEU A 379 -6.32 17.54 14.17
C LEU A 379 -7.45 17.72 15.20
N ARG A 380 -7.78 18.95 15.60
CA ARG A 380 -8.86 19.22 16.55
C ARG A 380 -10.25 18.88 16.00
N ASN A 381 -10.40 18.68 14.70
CA ASN A 381 -11.61 18.05 14.14
C ASN A 381 -11.77 16.57 14.55
N PHE A 382 -10.70 15.91 15.02
CA PHE A 382 -10.69 14.53 15.53
C PHE A 382 -10.45 14.51 17.04
N TYR A 383 -9.51 15.30 17.53
CA TYR A 383 -9.16 15.41 18.94
C TYR A 383 -9.25 16.89 19.39
N PRO A 384 -10.43 17.36 19.85
CA PRO A 384 -10.64 18.79 20.17
C PRO A 384 -9.63 19.36 21.19
N ASP A 385 -9.23 18.56 22.19
CA ASP A 385 -8.31 18.98 23.25
C ASP A 385 -6.82 18.84 22.89
N ALA A 386 -6.49 18.58 21.61
CA ALA A 386 -5.10 18.44 21.17
C ALA A 386 -4.26 19.69 21.45
N LYS A 387 -3.09 19.50 22.09
CA LYS A 387 -2.14 20.56 22.45
C LYS A 387 -0.89 20.46 21.58
N ALA A 388 -0.40 21.60 21.09
CA ALA A 388 0.75 21.65 20.17
C ALA A 388 2.02 20.96 20.72
N GLY A 389 2.27 21.04 22.01
CA GLY A 389 3.45 20.45 22.66
C GLY A 389 3.43 18.91 22.75
N ASP A 390 2.31 18.26 22.36
CA ASP A 390 2.16 16.81 22.43
C ASP A 390 2.45 16.14 21.07
N TRP A 391 2.58 16.93 20.02
CA TRP A 391 2.69 16.48 18.64
C TRP A 391 3.95 17.00 17.97
N LYS A 392 4.59 16.16 17.19
CA LYS A 392 5.72 16.51 16.32
C LYS A 392 5.37 16.25 14.86
N LEU A 393 5.81 17.12 13.96
CA LEU A 393 5.70 16.89 12.52
C LEU A 393 6.87 16.03 12.06
N ILE A 394 6.57 14.97 11.32
CA ILE A 394 7.58 14.15 10.66
C ILE A 394 7.30 14.06 9.16
N ASP A 395 8.36 13.92 8.36
CA ASP A 395 8.24 13.61 6.96
C ASP A 395 7.91 12.11 6.80
N ALA A 396 6.98 11.81 5.93
CA ALA A 396 6.61 10.47 5.50
C ALA A 396 7.24 10.13 4.13
N GLY A 397 6.83 9.02 3.55
CA GLY A 397 7.29 8.63 2.23
C GLY A 397 6.79 9.54 1.10
N ILE A 398 7.41 9.41 -0.06
CA ILE A 398 6.99 10.08 -1.29
C ILE A 398 6.15 9.09 -2.11
N ARG A 399 4.99 9.54 -2.57
CA ARG A 399 4.10 8.80 -3.46
C ARG A 399 4.20 9.42 -4.85
N VAL A 400 4.65 8.64 -5.82
CA VAL A 400 4.69 9.07 -7.22
C VAL A 400 3.46 8.54 -7.91
N GLN A 401 2.49 9.43 -8.16
CA GLN A 401 1.28 9.09 -8.91
C GLN A 401 1.63 8.92 -10.38
N ALA A 402 1.06 7.92 -11.02
CA ALA A 402 1.23 7.74 -12.44
C ALA A 402 0.39 8.78 -13.21
N ILE A 403 1.02 9.43 -14.18
CA ILE A 403 0.32 10.19 -15.20
C ILE A 403 0.28 9.33 -16.43
N LYS A 404 -0.92 9.10 -16.97
CA LYS A 404 -1.16 8.26 -18.13
C LYS A 404 -1.86 9.07 -19.22
N LYS A 405 -1.52 8.79 -20.47
CA LYS A 405 -2.26 9.29 -21.63
C LYS A 405 -3.47 8.36 -21.84
N GLU A 406 -4.67 8.92 -21.83
CA GLU A 406 -5.87 8.20 -22.28
C GLU A 406 -6.12 8.47 -23.78
N ASP A 407 -6.83 7.55 -24.44
CA ASP A 407 -7.26 7.70 -25.82
C ASP A 407 -8.19 8.91 -25.93
N GLY A 408 -7.71 9.99 -26.55
CA GLY A 408 -8.50 11.21 -26.73
C GLY A 408 -7.85 12.52 -26.33
N ASP A 409 -6.53 12.59 -26.07
CA ASP A 409 -5.76 13.85 -25.99
C ASP A 409 -5.45 14.46 -24.61
N ALA A 410 -6.15 14.17 -23.53
CA ALA A 410 -5.82 14.69 -22.21
C ALA A 410 -5.13 13.61 -21.36
N GLY A 411 -3.92 13.89 -20.86
CA GLY A 411 -3.35 13.05 -19.81
C GLY A 411 -4.13 13.21 -18.51
N ILE A 412 -4.30 12.14 -17.74
CA ILE A 412 -4.89 12.18 -16.41
C ILE A 412 -3.87 11.75 -15.34
N VAL A 413 -4.04 12.27 -14.14
CA VAL A 413 -3.35 11.74 -12.95
C VAL A 413 -4.13 10.52 -12.51
N HIS A 414 -3.51 9.35 -12.59
CA HIS A 414 -4.10 8.11 -12.13
C HIS A 414 -3.81 7.93 -10.63
N PHE A 415 -4.86 8.06 -9.82
CA PHE A 415 -4.78 7.79 -8.38
C PHE A 415 -5.05 6.32 -8.15
N GLY A 416 -4.00 5.56 -7.84
CA GLY A 416 -4.07 4.12 -7.61
C GLY A 416 -2.75 3.44 -7.93
N THR A 417 -2.80 2.13 -8.03
CA THR A 417 -1.68 1.28 -8.46
C THR A 417 -1.92 0.79 -9.88
N GLU A 418 -0.87 0.73 -10.67
CA GLU A 418 -0.90 0.21 -12.03
C GLU A 418 0.27 -0.75 -12.26
N VAL A 419 -0.03 -1.96 -12.70
CA VAL A 419 0.97 -2.95 -13.12
C VAL A 419 1.25 -2.76 -14.60
N VAL A 420 2.47 -2.35 -14.91
CA VAL A 420 2.95 -2.25 -16.29
C VAL A 420 3.81 -3.46 -16.59
N THR A 421 3.39 -4.24 -17.58
CA THR A 421 4.11 -5.45 -18.03
C THR A 421 4.46 -5.29 -19.51
N SER A 422 5.70 -5.62 -19.89
CA SER A 422 6.11 -5.65 -21.29
C SER A 422 5.32 -6.71 -22.10
N SER A 423 5.12 -6.47 -23.38
CA SER A 423 4.37 -7.37 -24.26
C SER A 423 4.97 -8.79 -24.34
N ASP A 424 6.27 -8.91 -24.17
CA ASP A 424 6.97 -10.19 -24.07
C ASP A 424 6.99 -10.81 -22.66
N LYS A 425 6.37 -10.14 -21.67
CA LYS A 425 6.21 -10.60 -20.28
C LYS A 425 7.51 -10.80 -19.50
N SER A 426 8.62 -10.23 -19.95
CA SER A 426 9.94 -10.40 -19.35
C SER A 426 10.33 -9.31 -18.36
N VAL A 427 9.56 -8.21 -18.31
CA VAL A 427 9.68 -7.18 -17.27
C VAL A 427 8.30 -6.72 -16.83
N SER A 428 8.14 -6.55 -15.53
CA SER A 428 6.94 -5.96 -14.92
C SER A 428 7.35 -4.94 -13.87
N ALA A 429 6.54 -3.91 -13.70
CA ALA A 429 6.75 -2.88 -12.70
C ALA A 429 5.44 -2.40 -12.10
N LEU A 430 5.51 -1.94 -10.86
CA LEU A 430 4.41 -1.24 -10.21
C LEU A 430 4.63 0.26 -10.28
N LEU A 431 3.63 0.98 -10.78
CA LEU A 431 3.54 2.43 -10.75
C LEU A 431 2.38 2.89 -9.87
N GLY A 432 2.41 4.13 -9.38
CA GLY A 432 1.36 4.69 -8.55
C GLY A 432 1.49 4.38 -7.06
N ALA A 433 0.39 4.56 -6.32
CA ALA A 433 0.35 4.41 -4.87
C ALA A 433 -1.03 3.92 -4.40
N SER A 434 -1.25 3.76 -3.13
CA SER A 434 -2.43 3.34 -2.36
C SER A 434 -3.71 2.96 -3.17
N PRO A 435 -4.36 1.84 -2.81
CA PRO A 435 -4.17 1.03 -1.59
C PRO A 435 -3.12 -0.09 -1.70
N GLY A 436 -2.23 -0.04 -2.69
CA GLY A 436 -1.30 -1.09 -3.11
C GLY A 436 -0.69 -1.97 -2.01
N ALA A 437 -0.27 -1.41 -0.86
CA ALA A 437 0.42 -2.20 0.16
C ALA A 437 -0.48 -3.26 0.83
N SER A 438 -1.73 -2.95 1.14
CA SER A 438 -2.67 -3.91 1.75
C SER A 438 -3.19 -4.95 0.76
N VAL A 439 -3.24 -4.62 -0.52
CA VAL A 439 -3.66 -5.52 -1.60
C VAL A 439 -2.47 -6.10 -2.38
N CYS A 440 -1.28 -6.09 -1.78
CA CYS A 440 -0.04 -6.45 -2.46
C CYS A 440 -0.03 -7.88 -3.01
N VAL A 441 -0.70 -8.81 -2.34
CA VAL A 441 -0.76 -10.22 -2.79
C VAL A 441 -1.61 -10.36 -4.05
N ASP A 442 -2.75 -9.67 -4.11
CA ASP A 442 -3.58 -9.64 -5.32
C ASP A 442 -2.80 -9.08 -6.53
N ILE A 443 -2.04 -8.01 -6.31
CA ILE A 443 -1.17 -7.41 -7.34
C ILE A 443 -0.05 -8.36 -7.78
N VAL A 444 0.63 -9.03 -6.86
CA VAL A 444 1.73 -9.93 -7.24
C VAL A 444 1.22 -11.24 -7.85
N LEU A 445 -0.01 -11.65 -7.54
CA LEU A 445 -0.71 -12.73 -8.25
C LEU A 445 -0.96 -12.33 -9.70
N GLU A 446 -1.45 -11.12 -9.97
CA GLU A 446 -1.63 -10.61 -11.34
C GLU A 446 -0.30 -10.64 -12.12
N VAL A 447 0.81 -10.22 -11.49
CA VAL A 447 2.14 -10.30 -12.11
C VAL A 447 2.53 -11.77 -12.38
N ALA A 448 2.32 -12.67 -11.42
CA ALA A 448 2.65 -14.07 -11.56
C ALA A 448 1.82 -14.75 -12.69
N GLU A 449 0.52 -14.49 -12.76
CA GLU A 449 -0.38 -14.99 -13.80
C GLU A 449 0.00 -14.49 -15.20
N LYS A 450 0.36 -13.21 -15.32
CA LYS A 450 0.76 -12.62 -16.59
C LYS A 450 2.13 -13.09 -17.07
N CYS A 451 3.11 -13.13 -16.16
CA CYS A 451 4.52 -13.31 -16.52
C CYS A 451 4.99 -14.75 -16.38
N PHE A 452 4.33 -15.58 -15.59
CA PHE A 452 4.70 -16.97 -15.32
C PHE A 452 3.54 -17.96 -15.57
N PRO A 453 2.85 -17.89 -16.72
CA PRO A 453 1.68 -18.74 -16.99
C PRO A 453 2.03 -20.25 -16.98
N GLU A 454 3.25 -20.60 -17.36
CA GLU A 454 3.70 -22.00 -17.36
C GLU A 454 3.88 -22.51 -15.92
N LEU A 455 4.40 -21.68 -15.03
CA LEU A 455 4.54 -22.00 -13.62
C LEU A 455 3.18 -22.25 -12.95
N LEU A 456 2.18 -21.42 -13.27
CA LEU A 456 0.83 -21.50 -12.68
C LEU A 456 -0.09 -22.50 -13.40
N GLY A 457 0.22 -22.91 -14.63
CA GLY A 457 -0.60 -23.81 -15.45
C GLY A 457 -0.65 -25.26 -14.99
N GLY A 458 0.33 -25.70 -14.19
CA GLY A 458 0.45 -27.06 -13.70
C GLY A 458 -0.54 -27.37 -12.56
N LYS A 459 -1.00 -28.65 -12.46
CA LYS A 459 -1.89 -29.09 -11.39
C LYS A 459 -1.27 -28.86 -9.99
N ILE A 460 0.00 -29.21 -9.81
CA ILE A 460 0.72 -29.05 -8.53
C ILE A 460 0.79 -27.57 -8.11
N ALA A 461 1.04 -26.67 -9.06
CA ALA A 461 1.12 -25.24 -8.77
C ALA A 461 -0.24 -24.66 -8.36
N ARG A 462 -1.32 -25.10 -9.00
CA ARG A 462 -2.69 -24.71 -8.62
C ARG A 462 -3.03 -25.21 -7.22
N GLU A 463 -2.75 -26.48 -6.89
CA GLU A 463 -2.95 -27.03 -5.55
C GLU A 463 -2.16 -26.26 -4.49
N LYS A 464 -0.90 -25.88 -4.79
CA LYS A 464 -0.11 -25.02 -3.91
C LYS A 464 -0.74 -23.63 -3.74
N LEU A 465 -1.19 -23.02 -4.84
CA LEU A 465 -1.79 -21.68 -4.79
C LEU A 465 -3.10 -21.68 -4.00
N GLU A 466 -3.96 -22.68 -4.19
CA GLU A 466 -5.19 -22.89 -3.41
C GLU A 466 -4.89 -23.13 -1.92
N ALA A 467 -3.79 -23.84 -1.61
CA ALA A 467 -3.35 -24.01 -0.22
C ALA A 467 -2.84 -22.72 0.41
N MET A 468 -2.17 -21.85 -0.36
CA MET A 468 -1.69 -20.54 0.10
C MET A 468 -2.84 -19.52 0.23
N ILE A 469 -3.76 -19.52 -0.74
CA ILE A 469 -4.83 -18.54 -0.88
C ILE A 469 -6.13 -19.28 -1.24
N PRO A 470 -6.82 -19.88 -0.26
CA PRO A 470 -8.02 -20.67 -0.49
C PRO A 470 -9.15 -19.95 -1.25
N THR A 471 -9.18 -18.62 -1.21
CA THR A 471 -10.17 -17.82 -1.96
C THR A 471 -9.72 -17.44 -3.36
N HIS A 472 -8.55 -17.90 -3.81
CA HIS A 472 -8.07 -17.61 -5.17
C HIS A 472 -9.04 -18.22 -6.22
N GLY A 473 -9.45 -17.38 -7.18
CA GLY A 473 -10.40 -17.77 -8.23
C GLY A 473 -11.87 -17.83 -7.80
N ILE A 474 -12.20 -17.46 -6.55
CA ILE A 474 -13.59 -17.36 -6.08
C ILE A 474 -14.00 -15.89 -6.13
N ASP A 475 -15.12 -15.59 -6.79
CA ASP A 475 -15.74 -14.27 -6.77
C ASP A 475 -16.48 -14.07 -5.44
N LEU A 476 -15.84 -13.35 -4.52
CA LEU A 476 -16.43 -13.01 -3.24
C LEU A 476 -17.32 -11.75 -3.31
N VAL A 477 -17.19 -10.94 -4.35
CA VAL A 477 -17.96 -9.68 -4.51
C VAL A 477 -19.44 -9.96 -4.75
N SER A 478 -19.73 -10.96 -5.59
CA SER A 478 -21.10 -11.37 -5.91
C SER A 478 -21.59 -12.55 -5.08
N MET A 479 -20.87 -12.91 -4.01
CA MET A 479 -21.15 -14.08 -3.19
C MET A 479 -22.54 -14.02 -2.53
N ALA A 480 -23.40 -14.96 -2.91
CA ALA A 480 -24.75 -15.09 -2.37
C ALA A 480 -25.02 -16.51 -1.81
N ASP A 481 -24.20 -17.49 -2.15
CA ASP A 481 -24.37 -18.88 -1.72
C ASP A 481 -23.99 -19.02 -0.24
N PRO A 482 -24.91 -19.47 0.65
CA PRO A 482 -24.63 -19.67 2.07
C PRO A 482 -23.50 -20.64 2.36
N GLU A 483 -23.30 -21.67 1.53
CA GLU A 483 -22.21 -22.64 1.72
C GLU A 483 -20.86 -22.00 1.41
N VAL A 484 -20.77 -21.18 0.37
CA VAL A 484 -19.56 -20.41 0.02
C VAL A 484 -19.25 -19.39 1.12
N ILE A 485 -20.27 -18.69 1.65
CA ILE A 485 -20.13 -17.73 2.75
C ILE A 485 -19.58 -18.43 4.00
N GLU A 486 -20.13 -19.58 4.38
CA GLU A 486 -19.67 -20.31 5.56
C GLU A 486 -18.25 -20.87 5.36
N GLN A 487 -17.92 -21.33 4.16
CA GLN A 487 -16.58 -21.78 3.86
C GLN A 487 -15.56 -20.61 3.88
N TYR A 488 -15.93 -19.46 3.32
CA TYR A 488 -15.12 -18.23 3.42
C TYR A 488 -14.84 -17.87 4.89
N ARG A 489 -15.86 -17.87 5.75
CA ARG A 489 -15.71 -17.56 7.18
C ARG A 489 -14.73 -18.50 7.88
N LYS A 490 -14.68 -19.78 7.49
CA LYS A 490 -13.70 -20.74 8.03
C LYS A 490 -12.29 -20.39 7.60
N TRP A 491 -12.08 -20.05 6.33
CA TRP A 491 -10.77 -19.64 5.82
C TRP A 491 -10.28 -18.33 6.46
N SER A 492 -11.17 -17.33 6.58
CA SER A 492 -10.85 -16.05 7.21
C SER A 492 -10.44 -16.24 8.67
N ARG A 493 -11.24 -16.98 9.48
CA ARG A 493 -10.90 -17.29 10.86
C ARG A 493 -9.56 -18.03 10.97
N SER A 494 -9.33 -19.04 10.15
CA SER A 494 -8.07 -19.77 10.14
C SER A 494 -6.86 -18.88 9.81
N ALA A 495 -7.03 -17.91 8.91
CA ALA A 495 -5.99 -16.93 8.61
C ALA A 495 -5.75 -15.98 9.80
N GLU A 496 -6.80 -15.48 10.42
CA GLU A 496 -6.74 -14.61 11.59
C GLU A 496 -6.08 -15.29 12.79
N GLU A 497 -6.41 -16.56 13.06
CA GLU A 497 -5.75 -17.37 14.09
C GLU A 497 -4.24 -17.49 13.85
N ALA A 498 -3.84 -17.81 12.62
CA ALA A 498 -2.42 -17.92 12.27
C ALA A 498 -1.67 -16.58 12.39
N LEU A 499 -2.35 -15.47 12.13
CA LEU A 499 -1.82 -14.12 12.26
C LEU A 499 -1.91 -13.54 13.67
N GLY A 500 -2.53 -14.25 14.61
CA GLY A 500 -2.74 -13.77 15.98
C GLY A 500 -3.74 -12.62 16.09
N LEU A 501 -4.73 -12.57 15.18
CA LEU A 501 -5.77 -11.53 15.11
C LEU A 501 -7.10 -11.96 15.73
N SER A 502 -7.28 -13.24 16.07
CA SER A 502 -8.46 -13.72 16.78
C SER A 502 -8.34 -13.38 18.27
N GLU A 503 -9.39 -12.80 18.85
CA GLU A 503 -9.53 -12.76 20.30
C GLU A 503 -9.57 -14.21 20.79
N GLY A 504 -8.64 -14.57 21.71
CA GLY A 504 -8.61 -15.84 22.39
C GLY A 504 -9.81 -16.03 23.33
#